data_529f695966c5501da158260b6ef5eb88
#
_entry.id   529f695966c5501da158260b6ef5eb88
#
_cell.length_a   1.000
_cell.length_b   1.000
_cell.length_c   1.000
_cell.angle_alpha   90.00
_cell.angle_beta   90.00
_cell.angle_gamma   90.00
#
_symmetry.space_group_name_H-M   'P 1'
#
loop_
_entity.id
_entity.type
_entity.pdbx_description
1 polymer ?
#
loop_
_entity_poly.entity_id
_entity_poly.type
_entity_poly.pdbx_seq_one_letter_code
_entity_poly.pdbx_strand_id
1 'polypeptide(L)'
;MKKTMLLFLALLPMMAWAQFDAYFSESSLRVDYCLTGNSKETSFSLKELIHEPYWSGSKTNLIDNLEFGSYIVKVFEAGTDHLLFSKGYQNLYGEWQTTDEAKQVTKTFDESVVVPFPKVKIDIALCYKTWKGELKEGMRFSVSPTDYFIRDYDKLDLPVYEAWIGNKDITKAVDIVILPEGYTQAEMGKFIKDCDFFVKSMFSYAPYDRYRESFNIRGVMAPSSESGCTMPGDHIYKNTAMRFSFWTFDSERYCMSTDNRDIRDLAGQVPYDQIYILINTEKYGGGGIYNFYCSSASSNGFSSDVIIHEFGHGFVGLADEYYNDDTYGDMYNNDLEPWEPNITTLVDFDAKWKDMVDKKTPVPTPREKKYESTIGVFEGGGYEAEGVYSPHMDCLMKTFNGHEFCPVCQRAIERMILYYSK
;
A
#
# COMPACT_ATOMS: atom_id res chain seq x y z
N MET A 1 -8.02 34.07 -26.12
CA MET A 1 -8.44 33.03 -25.18
C MET A 1 -7.37 31.97 -24.85
N LYS A 2 -6.47 31.55 -25.75
CA LYS A 2 -5.44 30.51 -25.45
C LYS A 2 -4.33 30.90 -24.46
N LYS A 3 -3.98 32.18 -24.33
CA LYS A 3 -2.92 32.64 -23.38
C LYS A 3 -3.36 32.70 -21.91
N THR A 4 -4.65 32.91 -21.66
CA THR A 4 -5.19 32.99 -20.28
C THR A 4 -5.30 31.61 -19.63
N MET A 5 -5.52 30.54 -20.41
CA MET A 5 -5.62 29.17 -19.92
C MET A 5 -4.27 28.57 -19.48
N LEU A 6 -3.16 28.97 -20.17
CA LEU A 6 -1.81 28.53 -19.75
C LEU A 6 -1.36 29.20 -18.42
N LEU A 7 -1.81 30.42 -18.16
CA LEU A 7 -1.49 31.10 -16.91
C LEU A 7 -2.23 30.48 -15.70
N PHE A 8 -3.45 29.98 -15.91
CA PHE A 8 -4.22 29.29 -14.86
C PHE A 8 -3.63 27.92 -14.50
N LEU A 9 -3.15 27.15 -15.49
CA LEU A 9 -2.49 25.87 -15.22
C LEU A 9 -1.14 25.99 -14.51
N ALA A 10 -0.40 27.10 -14.71
CA ALA A 10 0.86 27.35 -14.03
C ALA A 10 0.69 27.87 -12.58
N LEU A 11 -0.48 28.45 -12.26
CA LEU A 11 -0.79 28.96 -10.90
C LEU A 11 -1.26 27.88 -9.92
N LEU A 12 -1.89 26.79 -10.42
CA LEU A 12 -2.38 25.70 -9.58
C LEU A 12 -1.28 25.00 -8.76
N PRO A 13 -0.14 24.55 -9.33
CA PRO A 13 0.93 23.96 -8.55
C PRO A 13 1.58 24.97 -7.58
N MET A 14 1.71 26.25 -7.94
CA MET A 14 2.24 27.28 -7.04
C MET A 14 1.32 27.51 -5.82
N MET A 15 0.00 27.41 -5.96
CA MET A 15 -0.94 27.51 -4.86
C MET A 15 -0.85 26.30 -3.92
N ALA A 16 -0.69 25.08 -4.45
CA ALA A 16 -0.55 23.86 -3.66
C ALA A 16 0.76 23.84 -2.85
N TRP A 17 1.87 24.26 -3.43
CA TRP A 17 3.13 24.43 -2.70
C TRP A 17 3.02 25.47 -1.58
N ALA A 18 2.38 26.60 -1.85
CA ALA A 18 2.13 27.62 -0.82
C ALA A 18 1.27 27.06 0.32
N GLN A 19 0.35 26.12 0.04
CA GLN A 19 -0.46 25.45 1.05
C GLN A 19 0.39 24.51 1.92
N PHE A 20 1.26 23.65 1.31
CA PHE A 20 2.15 22.79 2.09
C PHE A 20 3.02 23.61 3.04
N ASP A 21 3.74 24.60 2.52
CA ASP A 21 4.68 25.41 3.31
C ASP A 21 4.02 26.24 4.41
N ALA A 22 2.73 26.59 4.25
CA ALA A 22 1.98 27.33 5.27
C ALA A 22 1.63 26.45 6.48
N TYR A 23 1.36 25.16 6.27
CA TYR A 23 0.83 24.28 7.30
C TYR A 23 1.79 23.17 7.75
N PHE A 24 2.75 22.76 6.90
CA PHE A 24 3.58 21.57 7.12
C PHE A 24 5.07 21.85 6.96
N SER A 25 5.90 21.02 7.61
CA SER A 25 7.35 20.97 7.46
C SER A 25 7.76 19.75 6.61
N GLU A 26 9.06 19.68 6.27
CA GLU A 26 9.65 18.58 5.48
C GLU A 26 9.93 17.31 6.31
N SER A 27 9.24 17.15 7.41
CA SER A 27 9.28 15.99 8.29
C SER A 27 7.88 15.39 8.44
N SER A 28 7.77 14.23 9.04
CA SER A 28 6.52 13.49 9.18
C SER A 28 6.04 13.42 10.62
N LEU A 29 4.73 13.37 10.79
CA LEU A 29 4.09 12.95 12.02
C LEU A 29 3.54 11.53 11.82
N ARG A 30 4.15 10.56 12.48
CA ARG A 30 3.60 9.22 12.59
C ARG A 30 2.59 9.16 13.73
N VAL A 31 1.43 8.64 13.43
CA VAL A 31 0.34 8.41 14.38
C VAL A 31 0.22 6.91 14.58
N ASP A 32 0.68 6.41 15.72
CA ASP A 32 0.47 5.02 16.14
C ASP A 32 -0.83 4.95 16.93
N TYR A 33 -1.70 4.00 16.60
CA TYR A 33 -3.00 3.81 17.21
C TYR A 33 -3.36 2.32 17.28
N CYS A 34 -4.40 1.98 18.03
CA CYS A 34 -4.92 0.63 18.10
C CYS A 34 -6.31 0.56 17.48
N LEU A 35 -6.57 -0.53 16.77
CA LEU A 35 -7.90 -0.98 16.39
C LEU A 35 -8.29 -2.18 17.24
N THR A 36 -9.42 -2.08 17.93
CA THR A 36 -9.95 -3.17 18.76
C THR A 36 -11.36 -3.47 18.33
N GLY A 37 -11.67 -4.73 18.08
CA GLY A 37 -13.03 -5.14 17.71
C GLY A 37 -13.13 -6.56 17.19
N ASN A 38 -14.15 -6.77 16.35
CA ASN A 38 -14.51 -8.04 15.73
C ASN A 38 -15.13 -7.78 14.36
N SER A 39 -15.77 -8.76 13.74
CA SER A 39 -16.43 -8.61 12.42
C SER A 39 -17.54 -7.56 12.35
N LYS A 40 -18.01 -7.02 13.50
CA LYS A 40 -19.17 -6.08 13.56
C LYS A 40 -18.82 -4.72 14.15
N GLU A 41 -17.86 -4.67 15.05
CA GLU A 41 -17.55 -3.50 15.85
C GLU A 41 -16.07 -3.17 15.76
N THR A 42 -15.76 -1.89 15.65
CA THR A 42 -14.39 -1.36 15.62
C THR A 42 -14.31 -0.13 16.53
N SER A 43 -13.32 -0.12 17.42
CA SER A 43 -12.96 1.03 18.24
C SER A 43 -11.53 1.44 17.96
N PHE A 44 -11.29 2.74 18.03
CA PHE A 44 -9.99 3.36 17.79
C PHE A 44 -9.45 3.94 19.09
N SER A 45 -8.16 3.80 19.34
CA SER A 45 -7.48 4.48 20.44
C SER A 45 -6.09 4.96 20.03
N LEU A 46 -5.79 6.23 20.29
CA LEU A 46 -4.47 6.80 20.06
C LEU A 46 -3.45 6.13 21.01
N LYS A 47 -2.30 5.76 20.45
CA LYS A 47 -1.22 5.11 21.20
C LYS A 47 -0.03 6.05 21.39
N GLU A 48 0.53 6.57 20.30
CA GLU A 48 1.74 7.40 20.32
C GLU A 48 1.78 8.34 19.12
N LEU A 49 2.45 9.49 19.29
CA LEU A 49 2.77 10.43 18.22
C LEU A 49 4.30 10.51 18.10
N ILE A 50 4.83 10.37 16.88
CA ILE A 50 6.27 10.33 16.64
C ILE A 50 6.62 11.32 15.53
N HIS A 51 7.61 12.19 15.79
CA HIS A 51 8.16 13.10 14.81
C HIS A 51 9.28 12.40 14.04
N GLU A 52 9.00 11.96 12.81
CA GLU A 52 9.98 11.33 11.91
C GLU A 52 10.70 12.38 11.06
N PRO A 53 11.98 12.14 10.68
CA PRO A 53 12.84 13.19 10.10
C PRO A 53 12.49 13.59 8.67
N TYR A 54 11.75 12.77 7.92
CA TYR A 54 11.53 12.98 6.48
C TYR A 54 10.05 12.97 6.11
N TRP A 55 9.66 13.89 5.25
CA TRP A 55 8.42 13.80 4.47
C TRP A 55 8.78 13.50 3.01
N SER A 56 8.45 12.31 2.52
CA SER A 56 8.70 11.86 1.14
C SER A 56 7.51 12.09 0.23
N GLY A 57 6.30 12.21 0.78
CA GLY A 57 5.08 12.38 0.00
C GLY A 57 5.03 13.68 -0.79
N SER A 58 4.16 13.72 -1.79
CA SER A 58 3.94 14.92 -2.61
C SER A 58 3.62 16.16 -1.76
N LYS A 59 4.17 17.31 -2.15
CA LYS A 59 3.82 18.62 -1.60
C LYS A 59 2.67 19.30 -2.36
N THR A 60 2.26 18.73 -3.48
CA THR A 60 1.21 19.29 -4.35
C THR A 60 -0.08 18.48 -4.31
N ASN A 61 0.00 17.16 -4.17
CA ASN A 61 -1.13 16.24 -4.10
C ASN A 61 -1.47 15.93 -2.63
N LEU A 62 -1.85 16.96 -1.87
CA LEU A 62 -2.12 16.83 -0.43
C LEU A 62 -3.48 16.17 -0.14
N ILE A 63 -4.43 16.31 -1.04
CA ILE A 63 -5.76 15.73 -0.91
C ILE A 63 -5.83 14.51 -1.82
N ASP A 64 -6.10 13.35 -1.23
CA ASP A 64 -6.29 12.11 -1.96
C ASP A 64 -7.62 12.13 -2.72
N ASN A 65 -7.53 12.20 -4.05
CA ASN A 65 -8.65 12.17 -4.95
C ASN A 65 -8.86 10.77 -5.59
N LEU A 66 -8.05 9.77 -5.18
CA LEU A 66 -8.19 8.41 -5.68
C LEU A 66 -9.27 7.64 -4.92
N GLU A 67 -9.47 8.01 -3.63
CA GLU A 67 -10.41 7.39 -2.71
C GLU A 67 -10.19 5.88 -2.51
N PHE A 68 -8.95 5.41 -2.73
CA PHE A 68 -8.57 4.01 -2.56
C PHE A 68 -8.40 3.64 -1.09
N GLY A 69 -8.63 2.37 -0.78
CA GLY A 69 -8.57 1.83 0.57
C GLY A 69 -9.88 1.99 1.35
N SER A 70 -9.99 1.19 2.41
CA SER A 70 -11.15 1.22 3.31
C SER A 70 -10.94 2.13 4.53
N TYR A 71 -9.71 2.59 4.76
CA TYR A 71 -9.36 3.53 5.81
C TYR A 71 -8.83 4.84 5.19
N ILE A 72 -9.11 5.96 5.85
CA ILE A 72 -8.70 7.28 5.37
C ILE A 72 -8.25 8.13 6.56
N VAL A 73 -7.00 8.61 6.53
CA VAL A 73 -6.56 9.68 7.43
C VAL A 73 -6.89 11.03 6.81
N LYS A 74 -7.45 11.95 7.61
CA LYS A 74 -7.75 13.33 7.23
C LYS A 74 -7.13 14.27 8.23
N VAL A 75 -6.52 15.35 7.74
CA VAL A 75 -5.94 16.43 8.56
C VAL A 75 -6.67 17.72 8.24
N PHE A 76 -7.16 18.37 9.27
CA PHE A 76 -7.90 19.63 9.16
C PHE A 76 -7.17 20.75 9.88
N GLU A 77 -7.39 21.98 9.47
CA GLU A 77 -7.05 23.15 10.29
C GLU A 77 -7.86 23.12 11.58
N ALA A 78 -7.19 23.25 12.73
CA ALA A 78 -7.81 23.00 14.03
C ALA A 78 -9.08 23.82 14.27
N GLY A 79 -10.15 23.15 14.67
CA GLY A 79 -11.44 23.75 14.96
C GLY A 79 -12.22 24.21 13.74
N THR A 80 -11.83 23.75 12.53
CA THR A 80 -12.52 24.04 11.27
C THR A 80 -12.78 22.76 10.48
N ASP A 81 -13.54 22.86 9.36
CA ASP A 81 -13.70 21.80 8.38
C ASP A 81 -12.79 21.97 7.15
N HIS A 82 -11.77 22.86 7.23
CA HIS A 82 -10.82 23.06 6.16
C HIS A 82 -9.83 21.89 6.10
N LEU A 83 -10.00 21.03 5.10
CA LEU A 83 -9.16 19.87 4.86
C LEU A 83 -7.80 20.29 4.28
N LEU A 84 -6.72 19.90 4.96
CA LEU A 84 -5.34 20.22 4.59
C LEU A 84 -4.62 19.04 3.95
N PHE A 85 -4.94 17.82 4.39
CA PHE A 85 -4.33 16.61 3.88
C PHE A 85 -5.30 15.42 4.03
N SER A 86 -5.24 14.48 3.09
CA SER A 86 -5.90 13.18 3.23
C SER A 86 -5.11 12.09 2.51
N LYS A 87 -5.17 10.86 3.03
CA LYS A 87 -4.58 9.68 2.40
C LYS A 87 -5.41 8.43 2.73
N GLY A 88 -5.77 7.68 1.68
CA GLY A 88 -6.38 6.36 1.84
C GLY A 88 -5.34 5.27 2.08
N TYR A 89 -5.71 4.24 2.82
CA TYR A 89 -4.84 3.10 3.16
C TYR A 89 -5.64 1.86 3.55
N GLN A 90 -4.95 0.73 3.66
CA GLN A 90 -5.46 -0.51 4.25
C GLN A 90 -4.61 -0.93 5.46
N ASN A 91 -5.09 -1.93 6.20
CA ASN A 91 -4.40 -2.51 7.34
C ASN A 91 -4.79 -3.98 7.53
N LEU A 92 -3.98 -4.71 8.29
CA LEU A 92 -4.23 -6.12 8.60
C LEU A 92 -5.50 -6.35 9.43
N TYR A 93 -5.86 -5.40 10.29
CA TYR A 93 -7.10 -5.50 11.07
C TYR A 93 -8.33 -5.57 10.17
N GLY A 94 -8.39 -4.75 9.09
CA GLY A 94 -9.50 -4.77 8.14
C GLY A 94 -9.60 -6.11 7.40
N GLU A 95 -8.48 -6.71 7.03
CA GLU A 95 -8.46 -8.03 6.42
C GLU A 95 -8.89 -9.11 7.44
N TRP A 96 -8.35 -9.06 8.66
CA TRP A 96 -8.75 -9.99 9.71
C TRP A 96 -10.26 -9.94 10.00
N GLN A 97 -10.90 -8.78 9.91
CA GLN A 97 -12.35 -8.64 10.12
C GLN A 97 -13.21 -9.48 9.17
N THR A 98 -12.67 -9.86 8.00
CA THR A 98 -13.37 -10.72 7.02
C THR A 98 -13.30 -12.21 7.38
N THR A 99 -12.42 -12.60 8.31
CA THR A 99 -12.19 -14.00 8.67
C THR A 99 -13.30 -14.57 9.58
N ASP A 100 -13.40 -15.90 9.60
CA ASP A 100 -14.30 -16.60 10.53
C ASP A 100 -13.88 -16.41 12.00
N GLU A 101 -12.59 -16.22 12.27
CA GLU A 101 -12.11 -15.92 13.62
C GLU A 101 -12.70 -14.61 14.15
N ALA A 102 -12.76 -13.57 13.32
CA ALA A 102 -13.33 -12.29 13.73
C ALA A 102 -14.82 -12.33 14.06
N LYS A 103 -15.55 -13.35 13.58
CA LYS A 103 -16.95 -13.59 13.96
C LYS A 103 -17.11 -14.12 15.40
N GLN A 104 -16.03 -14.66 15.99
CA GLN A 104 -16.05 -15.38 17.27
C GLN A 104 -15.30 -14.68 18.40
N VAL A 105 -14.26 -13.89 18.07
CA VAL A 105 -13.40 -13.25 19.08
C VAL A 105 -13.23 -11.77 18.81
N THR A 106 -12.80 -11.05 19.84
CA THR A 106 -12.36 -9.64 19.76
C THR A 106 -10.84 -9.62 19.87
N LYS A 107 -10.18 -8.91 18.94
CA LYS A 107 -8.73 -8.70 18.93
C LYS A 107 -8.36 -7.23 18.87
N THR A 108 -7.13 -6.94 19.26
CA THR A 108 -6.50 -5.62 19.12
C THR A 108 -5.29 -5.73 18.18
N PHE A 109 -5.20 -4.81 17.24
CA PHE A 109 -4.08 -4.65 16.35
C PHE A 109 -3.44 -3.27 16.56
N ASP A 110 -2.12 -3.24 16.57
CA ASP A 110 -1.36 -1.99 16.48
C ASP A 110 -1.32 -1.56 15.02
N GLU A 111 -1.67 -0.30 14.77
CA GLU A 111 -1.71 0.29 13.42
C GLU A 111 -0.98 1.64 13.41
N SER A 112 -0.64 2.10 12.22
CA SER A 112 0.03 3.39 12.07
C SER A 112 -0.29 4.07 10.75
N VAL A 113 -0.34 5.40 10.78
CA VAL A 113 -0.37 6.23 9.57
C VAL A 113 0.66 7.35 9.68
N VAL A 114 1.11 7.85 8.52
CA VAL A 114 2.06 8.94 8.44
C VAL A 114 1.43 10.11 7.69
N VAL A 115 1.50 11.30 8.30
CA VAL A 115 1.04 12.56 7.71
C VAL A 115 2.18 13.58 7.76
N PRO A 116 2.17 14.65 6.96
CA PRO A 116 3.21 15.68 7.05
C PRO A 116 3.18 16.35 8.44
N PHE A 117 4.34 16.66 9.01
CA PHE A 117 4.45 17.25 10.34
C PHE A 117 3.92 18.68 10.35
N PRO A 118 2.98 19.04 11.26
CA PRO A 118 2.33 20.33 11.24
C PRO A 118 3.22 21.45 11.78
N LYS A 119 3.08 22.67 11.21
CA LYS A 119 3.64 23.93 11.75
C LYS A 119 2.64 24.68 12.64
N VAL A 120 1.37 24.33 12.52
CA VAL A 120 0.25 24.93 13.25
C VAL A 120 -0.56 23.84 13.95
N LYS A 121 -1.45 24.23 14.85
CA LYS A 121 -2.38 23.26 15.46
C LYS A 121 -3.33 22.70 14.39
N ILE A 122 -3.48 21.37 14.37
CA ILE A 122 -4.33 20.62 13.43
C ILE A 122 -5.28 19.69 14.17
N ASP A 123 -6.32 19.23 13.50
CA ASP A 123 -7.15 18.10 13.93
C ASP A 123 -6.92 16.92 12.96
N ILE A 124 -6.61 15.75 13.52
CA ILE A 124 -6.45 14.51 12.76
C ILE A 124 -7.68 13.64 12.98
N ALA A 125 -8.30 13.17 11.88
CA ALA A 125 -9.39 12.22 11.92
C ALA A 125 -8.98 10.92 11.22
N LEU A 126 -9.14 9.79 11.92
CA LEU A 126 -9.05 8.45 11.36
C LEU A 126 -10.45 7.96 11.03
N CYS A 127 -10.67 7.72 9.74
CA CYS A 127 -11.97 7.34 9.19
C CYS A 127 -11.90 5.94 8.58
N TYR A 128 -13.04 5.27 8.46
CA TYR A 128 -13.17 3.98 7.81
C TYR A 128 -14.47 3.86 7.03
N LYS A 129 -14.46 3.07 5.96
CA LYS A 129 -15.66 2.73 5.19
C LYS A 129 -16.34 1.52 5.81
N THR A 130 -17.66 1.57 6.01
CA THR A 130 -18.45 0.43 6.44
C THR A 130 -18.68 -0.53 5.28
N TRP A 131 -19.19 -1.74 5.56
CA TRP A 131 -19.62 -2.69 4.54
C TRP A 131 -20.66 -2.11 3.55
N LYS A 132 -21.38 -1.06 3.95
CA LYS A 132 -22.34 -0.34 3.10
C LYS A 132 -21.73 0.85 2.34
N GLY A 133 -20.43 1.02 2.38
CA GLY A 133 -19.71 2.12 1.73
C GLY A 133 -19.81 3.47 2.46
N GLU A 134 -20.46 3.52 3.63
CA GLU A 134 -20.55 4.76 4.42
C GLU A 134 -19.22 5.09 5.06
N LEU A 135 -18.73 6.32 4.86
CA LEU A 135 -17.56 6.79 5.57
C LEU A 135 -17.92 7.19 7.00
N LYS A 136 -17.26 6.60 7.98
CA LYS A 136 -17.39 6.92 9.41
C LYS A 136 -16.08 7.44 9.98
N GLU A 137 -16.19 8.43 10.86
CA GLU A 137 -15.08 8.89 11.67
C GLU A 137 -14.95 7.97 12.90
N GLY A 138 -13.82 7.24 12.98
CA GLY A 138 -13.54 6.34 14.09
C GLY A 138 -12.93 7.07 15.28
N MET A 139 -12.05 8.07 15.03
CA MET A 139 -11.41 8.87 16.04
C MET A 139 -11.01 10.23 15.48
N ARG A 140 -11.16 11.30 16.28
CA ARG A 140 -10.60 12.62 16.00
C ARG A 140 -9.89 13.17 17.21
N PHE A 141 -8.74 13.81 17.02
CA PHE A 141 -7.96 14.45 18.08
C PHE A 141 -7.17 15.64 17.53
N SER A 142 -6.87 16.61 18.41
CA SER A 142 -6.05 17.77 18.06
C SER A 142 -4.57 17.50 18.36
N VAL A 143 -3.70 18.06 17.53
CA VAL A 143 -2.23 18.01 17.68
C VAL A 143 -1.68 19.41 17.52
N SER A 144 -0.86 19.85 18.48
CA SER A 144 -0.02 21.06 18.36
C SER A 144 1.41 20.63 18.06
N PRO A 145 2.14 21.33 17.17
CA PRO A 145 3.55 20.99 16.88
C PRO A 145 4.48 21.08 18.11
N THR A 146 4.01 21.72 19.17
CA THR A 146 4.75 21.88 20.44
C THR A 146 4.26 20.97 21.56
N ASP A 147 3.40 20.00 21.26
CA ASP A 147 2.92 19.05 22.25
C ASP A 147 4.05 18.16 22.76
N TYR A 148 4.21 18.10 24.08
CA TYR A 148 5.26 17.29 24.72
C TYR A 148 5.01 15.78 24.61
N PHE A 149 3.84 15.35 24.15
CA PHE A 149 3.54 13.95 23.82
C PHE A 149 4.08 13.50 22.47
N ILE A 150 4.53 14.43 21.61
CA ILE A 150 5.18 14.07 20.36
C ILE A 150 6.62 13.68 20.68
N ARG A 151 6.93 12.39 20.56
CA ARG A 151 8.27 11.86 20.76
C ARG A 151 9.09 12.05 19.48
N ASP A 152 10.32 12.51 19.62
CA ASP A 152 11.26 12.48 18.51
C ASP A 152 11.61 11.04 18.13
N TYR A 153 11.80 10.82 16.83
CA TYR A 153 12.18 9.53 16.30
C TYR A 153 13.58 9.11 16.80
N ASP A 154 13.68 7.87 17.29
CA ASP A 154 14.96 7.31 17.73
C ASP A 154 15.75 6.75 16.54
N LYS A 155 16.72 7.52 16.07
CA LYS A 155 17.57 7.07 14.97
C LYS A 155 18.46 5.90 15.42
N LEU A 156 18.33 4.76 14.75
CA LEU A 156 19.03 3.51 15.11
C LEU A 156 20.47 3.42 14.57
N ASP A 157 20.95 4.39 13.82
CA ASP A 157 22.29 4.41 13.20
C ASP A 157 22.65 3.14 12.42
N LEU A 158 21.67 2.61 11.67
CA LEU A 158 21.86 1.43 10.83
C LEU A 158 22.46 1.82 9.48
N PRO A 159 23.35 0.97 8.90
CA PRO A 159 23.84 1.20 7.55
C PRO A 159 22.69 1.17 6.53
N VAL A 160 22.79 2.03 5.51
CA VAL A 160 21.82 2.11 4.42
C VAL A 160 22.50 1.77 3.10
N TYR A 161 21.88 0.93 2.31
CA TYR A 161 22.28 0.61 0.95
C TYR A 161 21.39 1.34 -0.05
N GLU A 162 21.98 2.21 -0.89
CA GLU A 162 21.27 2.88 -1.99
C GLU A 162 21.24 1.95 -3.21
N ALA A 163 20.18 1.17 -3.35
CA ALA A 163 20.03 0.22 -4.45
C ALA A 163 19.69 0.93 -5.78
N TRP A 164 18.89 2.01 -5.72
CA TRP A 164 18.58 2.85 -6.88
C TRP A 164 18.18 4.26 -6.42
N ILE A 165 18.75 5.28 -7.06
CA ILE A 165 18.37 6.68 -6.84
C ILE A 165 18.08 7.32 -8.20
N GLY A 166 16.80 7.43 -8.55
CA GLY A 166 16.34 8.04 -9.78
C GLY A 166 16.13 9.56 -9.66
N ASN A 167 15.69 10.02 -8.49
CA ASN A 167 15.44 11.43 -8.24
C ASN A 167 15.96 11.86 -6.86
N LYS A 168 16.74 12.95 -6.81
CA LYS A 168 17.24 13.51 -5.55
C LYS A 168 16.18 14.26 -4.73
N ASP A 169 15.14 14.75 -5.38
CA ASP A 169 13.99 15.38 -4.72
C ASP A 169 13.00 14.29 -4.29
N ILE A 170 13.09 13.87 -3.03
CA ILE A 170 12.24 12.83 -2.45
C ILE A 170 10.75 13.15 -2.52
N THR A 171 10.36 14.42 -2.63
CA THR A 171 8.95 14.82 -2.74
C THR A 171 8.40 14.73 -4.17
N LYS A 172 9.24 14.28 -5.12
CA LYS A 172 8.92 14.06 -6.55
C LYS A 172 9.33 12.67 -7.04
N ALA A 173 9.47 11.74 -6.13
CA ALA A 173 9.75 10.35 -6.41
C ALA A 173 8.83 9.46 -5.57
N VAL A 174 8.79 8.20 -5.90
CA VAL A 174 8.29 7.14 -5.02
C VAL A 174 9.49 6.60 -4.26
N ASP A 175 9.59 6.90 -2.98
CA ASP A 175 10.67 6.41 -2.13
C ASP A 175 10.28 5.05 -1.52
N ILE A 176 10.99 4.00 -1.92
CA ILE A 176 10.80 2.63 -1.43
C ILE A 176 11.91 2.30 -0.45
N VAL A 177 11.55 1.93 0.77
CA VAL A 177 12.47 1.33 1.73
C VAL A 177 12.33 -0.18 1.71
N ILE A 178 13.43 -0.90 1.55
CA ILE A 178 13.52 -2.35 1.65
C ILE A 178 14.05 -2.72 3.03
N LEU A 179 13.35 -3.59 3.75
CA LEU A 179 13.73 -4.08 5.07
C LEU A 179 13.99 -5.59 5.05
N PRO A 180 15.05 -6.07 5.74
CA PRO A 180 15.44 -7.47 5.79
C PRO A 180 14.70 -8.21 6.91
N GLU A 181 13.87 -9.16 6.57
CA GLU A 181 13.28 -10.08 7.55
C GLU A 181 14.00 -11.43 7.54
N GLY A 182 14.52 -11.83 8.71
CA GLY A 182 15.24 -13.10 8.85
C GLY A 182 16.62 -13.15 8.20
N TYR A 183 17.25 -12.01 7.97
CA TYR A 183 18.68 -11.93 7.59
C TYR A 183 19.50 -11.63 8.82
N THR A 184 20.44 -12.50 9.16
CA THR A 184 21.43 -12.25 10.23
C THR A 184 22.50 -11.24 9.79
N GLN A 185 23.31 -10.76 10.73
CA GLN A 185 24.45 -9.87 10.41
C GLN A 185 25.39 -10.49 9.35
N ALA A 186 25.58 -11.81 9.40
CA ALA A 186 26.42 -12.52 8.43
C ALA A 186 25.81 -12.57 7.02
N GLU A 187 24.49 -12.39 6.91
CA GLU A 187 23.72 -12.47 5.67
C GLU A 187 23.41 -11.09 5.05
N MET A 188 23.92 -9.99 5.64
CA MET A 188 23.71 -8.65 5.06
C MET A 188 24.28 -8.52 3.65
N GLY A 189 25.34 -9.27 3.30
CA GLY A 189 25.84 -9.34 1.93
C GLY A 189 24.88 -10.05 0.95
N LYS A 190 24.04 -10.99 1.44
CA LYS A 190 22.93 -11.58 0.66
C LYS A 190 21.82 -10.56 0.50
N PHE A 191 21.44 -9.87 1.58
CA PHE A 191 20.39 -8.85 1.53
C PHE A 191 20.66 -7.76 0.48
N ILE A 192 21.93 -7.28 0.37
CA ILE A 192 22.30 -6.33 -0.69
C ILE A 192 22.04 -6.91 -2.09
N LYS A 193 22.40 -8.17 -2.34
CA LYS A 193 22.13 -8.83 -3.63
C LYS A 193 20.63 -9.00 -3.89
N ASP A 194 19.85 -9.25 -2.85
CA ASP A 194 18.41 -9.38 -2.95
C ASP A 194 17.74 -8.01 -3.21
N CYS A 195 18.30 -6.90 -2.67
CA CYS A 195 17.90 -5.54 -3.07
C CYS A 195 18.19 -5.25 -4.55
N ASP A 196 19.37 -5.64 -5.05
CA ASP A 196 19.71 -5.50 -6.48
C ASP A 196 18.78 -6.34 -7.36
N PHE A 197 18.42 -7.54 -6.90
CA PHE A 197 17.46 -8.41 -7.57
C PHE A 197 16.05 -7.76 -7.60
N PHE A 198 15.61 -7.14 -6.50
CA PHE A 198 14.37 -6.37 -6.43
C PHE A 198 14.34 -5.26 -7.49
N VAL A 199 15.38 -4.43 -7.55
CA VAL A 199 15.51 -3.34 -8.53
C VAL A 199 15.45 -3.88 -9.96
N LYS A 200 16.19 -4.94 -10.25
CA LYS A 200 16.20 -5.59 -11.56
C LYS A 200 14.82 -6.14 -11.92
N SER A 201 14.17 -6.83 -10.99
CA SER A 201 12.82 -7.36 -11.18
C SER A 201 11.84 -6.24 -11.48
N MET A 202 11.79 -5.22 -10.61
CA MET A 202 10.86 -4.10 -10.76
C MET A 202 10.97 -3.43 -12.13
N PHE A 203 12.18 -3.13 -12.57
CA PHE A 203 12.41 -2.44 -13.84
C PHE A 203 12.42 -3.36 -15.08
N SER A 204 12.06 -4.64 -14.93
CA SER A 204 11.80 -5.53 -16.06
C SER A 204 10.32 -5.58 -16.44
N TYR A 205 9.42 -5.02 -15.62
CA TYR A 205 7.98 -4.99 -15.87
C TYR A 205 7.49 -3.61 -16.34
N ALA A 206 6.62 -3.59 -17.36
CA ALA A 206 5.89 -2.38 -17.72
C ALA A 206 4.77 -2.11 -16.68
N PRO A 207 4.54 -0.82 -16.31
CA PRO A 207 5.16 0.40 -16.82
C PRO A 207 6.40 0.86 -16.04
N TYR A 208 6.85 0.15 -14.98
CA TYR A 208 7.99 0.57 -14.13
C TYR A 208 9.27 0.82 -14.93
N ASP A 209 9.49 0.04 -16.01
CA ASP A 209 10.63 0.17 -16.92
C ASP A 209 10.78 1.58 -17.53
N ARG A 210 9.65 2.27 -17.75
CA ARG A 210 9.58 3.62 -18.36
C ARG A 210 9.71 4.75 -17.35
N TYR A 211 9.53 4.45 -16.03
CA TYR A 211 9.47 5.44 -14.97
C TYR A 211 10.61 5.30 -13.94
N ARG A 212 11.74 4.72 -14.32
CA ARG A 212 12.89 4.45 -13.42
C ARG A 212 13.33 5.68 -12.64
N GLU A 213 13.34 6.85 -13.31
CA GLU A 213 13.74 8.12 -12.70
C GLU A 213 12.72 8.67 -11.69
N SER A 214 11.55 8.06 -11.58
CA SER A 214 10.52 8.41 -10.60
C SER A 214 10.62 7.61 -9.31
N PHE A 215 11.65 6.75 -9.15
CA PHE A 215 11.81 5.90 -7.98
C PHE A 215 13.14 6.11 -7.30
N ASN A 216 13.13 6.03 -5.97
CA ASN A 216 14.30 5.83 -5.13
C ASN A 216 14.11 4.55 -4.32
N ILE A 217 15.13 3.70 -4.24
CA ILE A 217 15.05 2.41 -3.55
C ILE A 217 16.26 2.28 -2.63
N ARG A 218 16.00 2.15 -1.32
CA ARG A 218 17.02 2.05 -0.28
C ARG A 218 16.79 0.82 0.59
N GLY A 219 17.84 0.08 0.91
CA GLY A 219 17.81 -1.02 1.87
C GLY A 219 18.36 -0.57 3.23
N VAL A 220 17.60 -0.71 4.31
CA VAL A 220 18.08 -0.51 5.68
C VAL A 220 18.62 -1.82 6.20
N MET A 221 19.91 -1.85 6.57
CA MET A 221 20.62 -3.07 6.96
C MET A 221 20.34 -3.40 8.44
N ALA A 222 19.16 -3.88 8.76
CA ALA A 222 18.70 -4.23 10.10
C ALA A 222 18.74 -5.76 10.31
N PRO A 223 19.80 -6.33 10.95
CA PRO A 223 19.91 -7.77 11.07
C PRO A 223 18.93 -8.36 12.09
N SER A 224 18.36 -9.51 11.75
CA SER A 224 17.64 -10.37 12.67
C SER A 224 18.60 -11.19 13.53
N SER A 225 18.11 -11.64 14.70
CA SER A 225 18.89 -12.53 15.59
C SER A 225 19.01 -13.93 15.01
N GLU A 226 18.02 -14.38 14.24
CA GLU A 226 17.99 -15.70 13.59
C GLU A 226 17.71 -15.57 12.11
N SER A 227 18.25 -16.53 11.34
CA SER A 227 18.00 -16.65 9.89
C SER A 227 16.67 -17.33 9.61
N GLY A 228 15.97 -16.87 8.56
CA GLY A 228 14.71 -17.45 8.11
C GLY A 228 13.47 -16.77 8.69
N CYS A 229 12.32 -17.44 8.58
CA CYS A 229 11.03 -16.90 8.97
C CYS A 229 10.26 -17.90 9.85
N THR A 230 9.33 -17.43 10.66
CA THR A 230 8.40 -18.28 11.43
C THR A 230 7.43 -18.97 10.49
N MET A 231 7.26 -20.29 10.68
CA MET A 231 6.36 -21.18 9.92
C MET A 231 5.60 -22.08 10.91
N PRO A 232 4.50 -21.62 11.49
CA PRO A 232 3.79 -22.37 12.55
C PRO A 232 3.32 -23.75 12.12
N GLY A 233 2.87 -23.92 10.87
CA GLY A 233 2.47 -25.22 10.33
C GLY A 233 3.59 -26.26 10.29
N ASP A 234 4.85 -25.81 10.22
CA ASP A 234 6.04 -26.65 10.25
C ASP A 234 6.70 -26.68 11.66
N HIS A 235 6.07 -26.10 12.68
CA HIS A 235 6.58 -25.93 14.05
C HIS A 235 7.93 -25.20 14.11
N ILE A 236 8.19 -24.28 13.15
CA ILE A 236 9.37 -23.45 13.09
C ILE A 236 9.03 -22.06 13.64
N TYR A 237 9.74 -21.61 14.68
CA TYR A 237 9.59 -20.30 15.28
C TYR A 237 10.95 -19.60 15.31
N LYS A 238 10.99 -18.36 14.81
CA LYS A 238 12.20 -17.57 14.63
C LYS A 238 12.12 -16.22 15.35
N ASN A 239 13.21 -15.82 15.97
CA ASN A 239 13.36 -14.50 16.55
C ASN A 239 13.97 -13.55 15.51
N THR A 240 13.11 -12.90 14.77
CA THR A 240 13.48 -12.01 13.66
C THR A 240 13.17 -10.54 13.96
N ALA A 241 13.66 -9.62 13.14
CA ALA A 241 13.60 -8.19 13.39
C ALA A 241 12.17 -7.64 13.45
N MET A 242 11.28 -8.15 12.61
CA MET A 242 9.91 -7.65 12.48
C MET A 242 8.86 -8.75 12.68
N ARG A 243 9.27 -9.96 13.10
CA ARG A 243 8.40 -11.07 13.50
C ARG A 243 7.37 -11.49 12.44
N PHE A 244 7.78 -11.53 11.16
CA PHE A 244 6.92 -12.06 10.10
C PHE A 244 6.66 -13.56 10.30
N SER A 245 5.43 -13.97 9.99
CA SER A 245 5.00 -15.35 10.11
C SER A 245 4.18 -15.75 8.90
N PHE A 246 4.51 -16.89 8.32
CA PHE A 246 3.58 -17.61 7.45
C PHE A 246 2.35 -18.04 8.25
N TRP A 247 1.31 -18.48 7.59
CA TRP A 247 0.04 -18.87 8.21
C TRP A 247 -0.73 -17.70 8.86
N THR A 248 -0.46 -16.48 8.42
CA THR A 248 -1.30 -15.34 8.80
C THR A 248 -2.74 -15.62 8.36
N PHE A 249 -3.69 -15.51 9.30
CA PHE A 249 -5.12 -15.79 9.09
C PHE A 249 -5.42 -17.19 8.51
N ASP A 250 -4.66 -18.21 8.95
CA ASP A 250 -4.74 -19.60 8.49
C ASP A 250 -4.41 -19.81 6.99
N SER A 251 -3.88 -18.81 6.31
CA SER A 251 -3.39 -18.92 4.92
C SER A 251 -1.91 -19.29 4.90
N GLU A 252 -1.59 -20.49 4.42
CA GLU A 252 -0.22 -21.04 4.46
C GLU A 252 0.83 -20.13 3.83
N ARG A 253 0.51 -19.50 2.71
CA ARG A 253 1.43 -18.65 1.95
C ARG A 253 1.41 -17.17 2.35
N TYR A 254 0.44 -16.77 3.17
CA TYR A 254 0.31 -15.39 3.60
C TYR A 254 1.30 -15.10 4.73
N CYS A 255 2.34 -14.32 4.43
CA CYS A 255 3.44 -14.08 5.35
C CYS A 255 3.48 -12.60 5.75
N MET A 256 2.89 -12.29 6.89
CA MET A 256 2.70 -10.92 7.37
C MET A 256 3.17 -10.77 8.83
N SER A 257 3.20 -9.52 9.30
CA SER A 257 3.47 -9.17 10.70
C SER A 257 2.46 -8.15 11.21
N THR A 258 2.04 -8.34 12.46
CA THR A 258 1.26 -7.34 13.22
C THR A 258 2.15 -6.36 13.98
N ASP A 259 3.47 -6.47 13.84
CA ASP A 259 4.44 -5.63 14.54
C ASP A 259 4.69 -4.30 13.82
N ASN A 260 3.65 -3.49 13.78
CA ASN A 260 3.63 -2.22 13.09
C ASN A 260 4.76 -1.27 13.54
N ARG A 261 5.07 -1.29 14.85
CA ARG A 261 6.07 -0.41 15.43
C ARG A 261 7.46 -0.71 14.89
N ASP A 262 7.93 -1.96 14.97
CA ASP A 262 9.28 -2.33 14.53
C ASP A 262 9.45 -2.11 13.02
N ILE A 263 8.40 -2.38 12.21
CA ILE A 263 8.40 -2.07 10.77
C ILE A 263 8.62 -0.57 10.54
N ARG A 264 7.84 0.29 11.22
CA ARG A 264 7.94 1.76 11.07
C ARG A 264 9.26 2.32 11.64
N ASP A 265 9.71 1.81 12.78
CA ASP A 265 10.96 2.24 13.41
C ASP A 265 12.18 1.91 12.52
N LEU A 266 12.14 0.83 11.76
CA LEU A 266 13.17 0.51 10.77
C LEU A 266 13.01 1.33 9.48
N ALA A 267 11.79 1.53 9.01
CA ALA A 267 11.54 2.31 7.78
C ALA A 267 11.93 3.78 7.93
N GLY A 268 11.66 4.40 9.08
CA GLY A 268 11.94 5.81 9.36
C GLY A 268 13.43 6.21 9.33
N GLN A 269 14.36 5.24 9.19
CA GLN A 269 15.79 5.53 9.01
C GLN A 269 16.10 6.30 7.72
N VAL A 270 15.24 6.18 6.71
CA VAL A 270 15.37 6.79 5.38
C VAL A 270 14.05 7.43 4.95
N PRO A 271 14.06 8.31 3.96
CA PRO A 271 12.82 8.73 3.30
C PRO A 271 12.07 7.53 2.72
N TYR A 272 10.75 7.44 2.94
CA TYR A 272 9.91 6.37 2.39
C TYR A 272 8.47 6.80 2.16
N ASP A 273 7.88 6.32 1.07
CA ASP A 273 6.45 6.29 0.77
C ASP A 273 5.89 4.88 0.89
N GLN A 274 6.72 3.90 0.50
CA GLN A 274 6.37 2.49 0.47
C GLN A 274 7.42 1.67 1.22
N ILE A 275 6.96 0.65 1.94
CA ILE A 275 7.82 -0.28 2.67
C ILE A 275 7.75 -1.63 1.98
N TYR A 276 8.90 -2.24 1.68
CA TYR A 276 8.98 -3.57 1.14
C TYR A 276 9.83 -4.48 2.04
N ILE A 277 9.28 -5.62 2.44
CA ILE A 277 9.95 -6.59 3.30
C ILE A 277 10.44 -7.75 2.46
N LEU A 278 11.76 -7.93 2.36
CA LEU A 278 12.34 -9.13 1.78
C LEU A 278 12.54 -10.16 2.88
N ILE A 279 11.90 -11.32 2.74
CA ILE A 279 11.95 -12.41 3.71
C ILE A 279 12.98 -13.44 3.26
N ASN A 280 13.96 -13.72 4.12
CA ASN A 280 15.04 -14.67 3.85
C ASN A 280 14.54 -16.13 3.91
N THR A 281 13.81 -16.55 2.89
CA THR A 281 13.25 -17.90 2.79
C THR A 281 13.09 -18.33 1.34
N GLU A 282 13.10 -19.65 1.12
CA GLU A 282 12.74 -20.28 -0.15
C GLU A 282 11.25 -20.64 -0.24
N LYS A 283 10.52 -20.61 0.89
CA LYS A 283 9.08 -20.91 0.91
C LYS A 283 8.34 -19.83 0.15
N TYR A 284 7.52 -20.24 -0.82
CA TYR A 284 6.65 -19.36 -1.58
C TYR A 284 5.66 -18.64 -0.67
N GLY A 285 5.54 -17.32 -0.82
CA GLY A 285 4.55 -16.51 -0.13
C GLY A 285 4.97 -15.04 -0.01
N GLY A 286 4.03 -14.28 0.45
CA GLY A 286 4.12 -12.82 0.61
C GLY A 286 2.77 -12.25 0.98
N GLY A 287 2.60 -10.95 0.76
CA GLY A 287 1.38 -10.18 0.94
C GLY A 287 1.62 -8.69 0.72
N GLY A 288 0.57 -7.95 0.40
CA GLY A 288 0.66 -6.50 0.18
C GLY A 288 -0.52 -5.75 0.77
N ILE A 289 -0.25 -4.75 1.61
CA ILE A 289 -1.25 -3.88 2.24
C ILE A 289 -1.15 -2.48 1.65
N TYR A 290 -2.21 -2.01 1.05
CA TYR A 290 -2.25 -0.72 0.35
C TYR A 290 -1.80 0.45 1.24
N ASN A 291 -0.81 1.21 0.76
CA ASN A 291 -0.18 2.34 1.45
C ASN A 291 0.40 2.00 2.83
N PHE A 292 0.83 0.73 3.03
CA PHE A 292 1.55 0.36 4.24
C PHE A 292 2.81 -0.45 3.90
N TYR A 293 2.74 -1.78 3.81
CA TYR A 293 3.89 -2.57 3.41
C TYR A 293 3.53 -3.75 2.52
N CYS A 294 4.54 -4.20 1.76
CA CYS A 294 4.53 -5.47 1.05
C CYS A 294 5.57 -6.41 1.63
N SER A 295 5.37 -7.70 1.48
CA SER A 295 6.35 -8.72 1.84
C SER A 295 6.45 -9.79 0.75
N SER A 296 7.63 -10.39 0.58
CA SER A 296 7.78 -11.57 -0.27
C SER A 296 9.03 -12.39 0.08
N ALA A 297 8.98 -13.68 -0.22
CA ALA A 297 10.14 -14.56 -0.16
C ALA A 297 11.21 -14.12 -1.17
N SER A 298 12.47 -13.95 -0.73
CA SER A 298 13.56 -13.46 -1.58
C SER A 298 14.25 -14.54 -2.40
N SER A 299 14.10 -15.82 -2.05
CA SER A 299 14.89 -16.91 -2.62
C SER A 299 14.05 -17.99 -3.30
N ASN A 300 12.77 -17.70 -3.60
CA ASN A 300 11.90 -18.62 -4.33
C ASN A 300 12.05 -18.44 -5.85
N GLY A 301 11.78 -19.51 -6.61
CA GLY A 301 11.85 -19.48 -8.08
C GLY A 301 10.91 -18.47 -8.76
N PHE A 302 9.81 -18.06 -8.08
CA PHE A 302 8.85 -17.08 -8.54
C PHE A 302 9.04 -15.70 -7.90
N SER A 303 10.13 -15.46 -7.13
CA SER A 303 10.31 -14.21 -6.40
C SER A 303 10.21 -12.96 -7.27
N SER A 304 10.64 -12.99 -8.53
CA SER A 304 10.54 -11.85 -9.44
C SER A 304 9.07 -11.45 -9.69
N ASP A 305 8.21 -12.43 -9.96
CA ASP A 305 6.77 -12.17 -10.22
C ASP A 305 6.04 -11.79 -8.92
N VAL A 306 6.33 -12.50 -7.82
CA VAL A 306 5.71 -12.24 -6.51
C VAL A 306 6.05 -10.84 -6.02
N ILE A 307 7.32 -10.41 -6.11
CA ILE A 307 7.74 -9.05 -5.72
C ILE A 307 6.86 -8.00 -6.39
N ILE A 308 6.60 -8.15 -7.67
CA ILE A 308 5.89 -7.14 -8.45
C ILE A 308 4.37 -7.27 -8.29
N HIS A 309 3.87 -8.47 -8.11
CA HIS A 309 2.47 -8.74 -7.76
C HIS A 309 2.10 -8.09 -6.42
N GLU A 310 2.86 -8.37 -5.35
CA GLU A 310 2.62 -7.79 -4.02
C GLU A 310 2.79 -6.26 -4.02
N PHE A 311 3.73 -5.74 -4.81
CA PHE A 311 3.87 -4.29 -4.99
C PHE A 311 2.67 -3.68 -5.72
N GLY A 312 2.01 -4.44 -6.59
CA GLY A 312 0.72 -4.07 -7.18
C GLY A 312 -0.36 -3.84 -6.12
N HIS A 313 -0.46 -4.71 -5.12
CA HIS A 313 -1.36 -4.52 -3.99
C HIS A 313 -0.96 -3.32 -3.13
N GLY A 314 0.27 -3.30 -2.62
CA GLY A 314 0.68 -2.30 -1.62
C GLY A 314 0.81 -0.89 -2.17
N PHE A 315 1.36 -0.71 -3.37
CA PHE A 315 1.59 0.60 -3.96
C PHE A 315 0.37 1.15 -4.70
N VAL A 316 -0.34 0.29 -5.43
CA VAL A 316 -1.39 0.73 -6.37
C VAL A 316 -2.80 0.42 -5.87
N GLY A 317 -2.92 -0.54 -4.94
CA GLY A 317 -4.21 -1.05 -4.49
C GLY A 317 -4.89 -1.93 -5.54
N LEU A 318 -4.11 -2.67 -6.34
CA LEU A 318 -4.70 -3.65 -7.26
C LEU A 318 -5.27 -4.82 -6.46
N ALA A 319 -6.43 -5.32 -6.85
CA ALA A 319 -6.99 -6.56 -6.36
C ALA A 319 -6.38 -7.76 -7.09
N ASP A 320 -6.44 -8.94 -6.47
CA ASP A 320 -6.26 -10.20 -7.17
C ASP A 320 -7.36 -10.38 -8.22
N GLU A 321 -6.99 -10.79 -9.43
CA GLU A 321 -7.92 -11.07 -10.52
C GLU A 321 -8.29 -12.56 -10.62
N TYR A 322 -7.72 -13.40 -9.74
CA TYR A 322 -8.12 -14.80 -9.63
C TYR A 322 -9.32 -14.98 -8.67
N TYR A 323 -9.98 -16.11 -8.79
CA TYR A 323 -11.06 -16.54 -7.92
C TYR A 323 -10.95 -18.04 -7.70
N ASN A 324 -11.35 -18.48 -6.53
CA ASN A 324 -11.45 -19.90 -6.18
C ASN A 324 -12.82 -20.12 -5.55
N ASP A 325 -13.53 -21.13 -5.99
CA ASP A 325 -14.88 -21.48 -5.51
C ASP A 325 -14.95 -21.77 -4.00
N ASP A 326 -13.80 -21.96 -3.34
CA ASP A 326 -13.73 -22.44 -1.95
C ASP A 326 -13.11 -21.45 -0.94
N THR A 327 -12.69 -20.23 -1.32
CA THR A 327 -11.72 -19.51 -0.46
C THR A 327 -12.30 -18.40 0.42
N TYR A 328 -13.23 -17.61 -0.06
CA TYR A 328 -13.82 -16.51 0.72
C TYR A 328 -15.23 -16.23 0.18
N GLY A 329 -16.25 -16.38 1.01
CA GLY A 329 -17.56 -15.87 0.69
C GLY A 329 -17.70 -14.42 1.12
N ASP A 330 -18.36 -13.60 0.32
CA ASP A 330 -18.73 -12.22 0.66
C ASP A 330 -17.54 -11.26 0.91
N MET A 331 -16.48 -11.33 0.07
CA MET A 331 -15.37 -10.36 0.13
C MET A 331 -15.81 -8.96 -0.33
N TYR A 332 -16.71 -8.89 -1.29
CA TYR A 332 -17.21 -7.64 -1.87
C TYR A 332 -18.73 -7.52 -1.73
N ASN A 333 -19.19 -6.28 -1.49
CA ASN A 333 -20.61 -5.97 -1.55
C ASN A 333 -20.98 -5.67 -3.01
N ASN A 334 -21.73 -6.57 -3.65
CA ASN A 334 -22.12 -6.44 -5.06
C ASN A 334 -23.05 -5.25 -5.36
N ASP A 335 -23.57 -4.57 -4.33
CA ASP A 335 -24.33 -3.32 -4.48
C ASP A 335 -23.43 -2.07 -4.48
N LEU A 336 -22.12 -2.24 -4.31
CA LEU A 336 -21.12 -1.16 -4.29
C LEU A 336 -20.02 -1.40 -5.33
N GLU A 337 -19.47 -0.32 -5.86
CA GLU A 337 -18.27 -0.40 -6.67
C GLU A 337 -17.03 -0.60 -5.78
N PRO A 338 -16.18 -1.62 -6.01
CA PRO A 338 -14.92 -1.81 -5.30
C PRO A 338 -14.00 -0.58 -5.44
N TRP A 339 -13.22 -0.29 -4.44
CA TRP A 339 -12.24 0.81 -4.54
C TRP A 339 -11.03 0.43 -5.40
N GLU A 340 -10.71 -0.83 -5.55
CA GLU A 340 -9.60 -1.33 -6.34
C GLU A 340 -9.77 -1.01 -7.83
N PRO A 341 -8.75 -0.47 -8.51
CA PRO A 341 -8.91 0.06 -9.87
C PRO A 341 -9.08 -1.00 -10.97
N ASN A 342 -8.74 -2.27 -10.69
CA ASN A 342 -8.73 -3.36 -11.66
C ASN A 342 -9.86 -4.40 -11.49
N ILE A 343 -10.81 -4.15 -10.62
CA ILE A 343 -12.03 -4.96 -10.51
C ILE A 343 -13.28 -4.06 -10.50
N THR A 344 -14.44 -4.61 -10.84
CA THR A 344 -15.72 -3.88 -10.85
C THR A 344 -16.87 -4.82 -10.54
N THR A 345 -17.90 -4.31 -9.89
CA THR A 345 -19.23 -4.92 -9.74
C THR A 345 -20.21 -4.40 -10.80
N LEU A 346 -19.77 -3.54 -11.70
CA LEU A 346 -20.59 -2.83 -12.69
C LEU A 346 -21.55 -1.78 -12.11
N VAL A 347 -21.49 -1.50 -10.81
CA VAL A 347 -22.32 -0.48 -10.14
C VAL A 347 -21.94 0.92 -10.61
N ASP A 348 -20.63 1.22 -10.72
CA ASP A 348 -20.11 2.45 -11.29
C ASP A 348 -18.92 2.17 -12.23
N PHE A 349 -19.18 1.39 -13.26
CA PHE A 349 -18.16 1.02 -14.24
C PHE A 349 -17.58 2.22 -15.02
N ASP A 350 -18.28 3.33 -15.08
CA ASP A 350 -17.78 4.56 -15.72
C ASP A 350 -16.55 5.12 -15.00
N ALA A 351 -16.41 4.90 -13.70
CA ALA A 351 -15.24 5.28 -12.89
C ALA A 351 -14.04 4.34 -13.07
N LYS A 352 -14.19 3.21 -13.74
CA LYS A 352 -13.17 2.15 -13.90
C LYS A 352 -12.46 2.25 -15.25
N TRP A 353 -12.48 1.19 -16.04
CA TRP A 353 -11.80 1.12 -17.34
C TRP A 353 -12.74 1.07 -18.53
N LYS A 354 -13.97 1.51 -18.37
CA LYS A 354 -14.98 1.51 -19.45
C LYS A 354 -14.51 2.24 -20.71
N ASP A 355 -13.72 3.30 -20.55
CA ASP A 355 -13.12 4.10 -21.62
C ASP A 355 -12.08 3.32 -22.45
N MET A 356 -11.54 2.21 -21.92
CA MET A 356 -10.59 1.34 -22.60
C MET A 356 -11.25 0.17 -23.34
N VAL A 357 -12.54 -0.09 -23.08
CA VAL A 357 -13.27 -1.20 -23.71
C VAL A 357 -13.74 -0.79 -25.09
N ASP A 358 -13.39 -1.59 -26.13
CA ASP A 358 -13.90 -1.35 -27.49
C ASP A 358 -15.43 -1.47 -27.53
N LYS A 359 -16.09 -0.56 -28.24
CA LYS A 359 -17.55 -0.50 -28.34
C LYS A 359 -18.22 -1.78 -28.87
N LYS A 360 -17.47 -2.65 -29.54
CA LYS A 360 -17.94 -3.94 -30.06
C LYS A 360 -17.75 -5.08 -29.08
N THR A 361 -17.00 -4.86 -28.00
CA THR A 361 -16.79 -5.85 -26.94
C THR A 361 -18.03 -5.88 -26.03
N PRO A 362 -18.70 -7.03 -25.86
CA PRO A 362 -19.86 -7.11 -24.98
C PRO A 362 -19.45 -6.91 -23.51
N VAL A 363 -20.37 -6.33 -22.74
CA VAL A 363 -20.23 -6.15 -21.28
C VAL A 363 -21.45 -6.80 -20.61
N PRO A 364 -21.28 -7.86 -19.78
CA PRO A 364 -20.03 -8.61 -19.53
C PRO A 364 -19.47 -9.28 -20.78
N THR A 365 -18.11 -9.55 -20.74
CA THR A 365 -17.40 -10.16 -21.85
C THR A 365 -17.29 -11.68 -21.65
N PRO A 366 -17.74 -12.51 -22.60
CA PRO A 366 -17.60 -13.97 -22.48
C PRO A 366 -16.13 -14.41 -22.47
N ARG A 367 -15.80 -15.43 -21.66
CA ARG A 367 -14.45 -16.04 -21.65
C ARG A 367 -14.28 -16.97 -22.86
N GLU A 368 -14.24 -16.39 -24.07
CA GLU A 368 -14.01 -17.08 -25.33
C GLU A 368 -12.65 -16.69 -25.91
N LYS A 369 -12.00 -17.62 -26.63
CA LYS A 369 -10.66 -17.42 -27.23
C LYS A 369 -10.53 -16.16 -28.07
N LYS A 370 -11.60 -15.72 -28.74
CA LYS A 370 -11.60 -14.48 -29.53
C LYS A 370 -11.37 -13.19 -28.72
N TYR A 371 -11.57 -13.25 -27.38
CA TYR A 371 -11.38 -12.13 -26.46
C TYR A 371 -10.10 -12.26 -25.60
N GLU A 372 -9.25 -13.27 -25.86
CA GLU A 372 -8.08 -13.59 -25.03
C GLU A 372 -7.12 -12.41 -24.83
N SER A 373 -6.94 -11.58 -25.85
CA SER A 373 -6.08 -10.37 -25.81
C SER A 373 -6.88 -9.07 -25.77
N THR A 374 -8.15 -9.11 -25.36
CA THR A 374 -9.05 -7.96 -25.40
C THR A 374 -9.22 -7.40 -24.00
N ILE A 375 -9.19 -6.06 -23.88
CA ILE A 375 -9.68 -5.41 -22.66
C ILE A 375 -11.20 -5.57 -22.65
N GLY A 376 -11.70 -6.26 -21.64
CA GLY A 376 -13.13 -6.59 -21.50
C GLY A 376 -13.61 -6.41 -20.07
N VAL A 377 -14.67 -7.15 -19.74
CA VAL A 377 -15.27 -7.22 -18.40
C VAL A 377 -15.61 -8.68 -18.15
N PHE A 378 -14.65 -9.42 -17.66
CA PHE A 378 -14.71 -10.88 -17.50
C PHE A 378 -15.14 -11.26 -16.10
N GLU A 379 -16.24 -11.98 -15.96
CA GLU A 379 -16.71 -12.41 -14.64
C GLU A 379 -15.67 -13.26 -13.92
N GLY A 380 -15.51 -13.00 -12.62
CA GLY A 380 -14.52 -13.58 -11.72
C GLY A 380 -13.31 -12.68 -11.49
N GLY A 381 -13.05 -12.38 -10.20
CA GLY A 381 -11.97 -11.55 -9.69
C GLY A 381 -12.20 -11.26 -8.22
N GLY A 382 -11.17 -10.77 -7.50
CA GLY A 382 -11.29 -10.45 -6.07
C GLY A 382 -11.68 -11.65 -5.21
N TYR A 383 -11.23 -12.86 -5.58
CA TYR A 383 -11.63 -14.16 -4.99
C TYR A 383 -13.09 -14.58 -5.23
N GLU A 384 -13.93 -13.74 -5.85
CA GLU A 384 -15.33 -14.01 -6.13
C GLU A 384 -15.50 -14.57 -7.55
N ALA A 385 -16.23 -15.68 -7.69
CA ALA A 385 -16.52 -16.31 -8.98
C ALA A 385 -17.61 -15.57 -9.77
N GLU A 386 -18.56 -14.94 -9.06
CA GLU A 386 -19.73 -14.27 -9.62
C GLU A 386 -19.86 -12.85 -9.06
N GLY A 387 -20.41 -11.93 -9.85
CA GLY A 387 -20.74 -10.57 -9.42
C GLY A 387 -19.58 -9.59 -9.41
N VAL A 388 -18.33 -10.05 -9.42
CA VAL A 388 -17.10 -9.24 -9.54
C VAL A 388 -16.44 -9.56 -10.88
N TYR A 389 -15.91 -8.56 -11.55
CA TYR A 389 -15.37 -8.69 -12.90
C TYR A 389 -13.95 -8.15 -12.98
N SER A 390 -13.09 -8.79 -13.76
CA SER A 390 -11.70 -8.43 -14.05
C SER A 390 -11.54 -7.95 -15.51
N PRO A 391 -10.49 -7.13 -15.82
CA PRO A 391 -10.37 -6.46 -17.12
C PRO A 391 -9.84 -7.33 -18.25
N HIS A 392 -9.15 -8.43 -17.92
CA HIS A 392 -8.43 -9.26 -18.90
C HIS A 392 -8.50 -10.73 -18.54
N MET A 393 -8.30 -11.61 -19.54
CA MET A 393 -8.32 -13.05 -19.29
C MET A 393 -7.08 -13.54 -18.54
N ASP A 394 -5.94 -12.87 -18.71
CA ASP A 394 -4.70 -13.11 -17.96
C ASP A 394 -4.01 -11.80 -17.60
N CYS A 395 -3.34 -11.76 -16.45
CA CYS A 395 -2.65 -10.60 -15.89
C CYS A 395 -1.70 -11.09 -14.78
N LEU A 396 -0.64 -10.35 -14.46
CA LEU A 396 0.22 -10.65 -13.32
C LEU A 396 -0.57 -10.72 -11.99
N MET A 397 -1.67 -9.96 -11.87
CA MET A 397 -2.59 -10.03 -10.73
C MET A 397 -3.50 -11.28 -10.74
N LYS A 398 -3.34 -12.17 -11.72
CA LYS A 398 -4.12 -13.39 -11.86
C LYS A 398 -3.27 -14.66 -11.91
N THR A 399 -2.29 -14.68 -12.81
CA THR A 399 -1.35 -15.79 -12.98
C THR A 399 0.04 -15.24 -13.35
N PHE A 400 1.06 -16.06 -13.18
CA PHE A 400 2.42 -15.69 -13.61
C PHE A 400 2.77 -16.18 -15.03
N ASN A 401 1.78 -16.66 -15.81
CA ASN A 401 2.05 -17.26 -17.11
C ASN A 401 2.58 -16.24 -18.15
N GLY A 402 2.02 -15.03 -18.15
CA GLY A 402 2.41 -13.95 -19.09
C GLY A 402 3.54 -13.08 -18.59
N HIS A 403 3.88 -13.11 -17.29
CA HIS A 403 4.86 -12.22 -16.64
C HIS A 403 4.62 -10.74 -16.94
N GLU A 404 3.36 -10.30 -17.07
CA GLU A 404 3.02 -8.91 -17.36
C GLU A 404 1.68 -8.47 -16.74
N PHE A 405 1.58 -7.19 -16.44
CA PHE A 405 0.32 -6.57 -16.10
C PHE A 405 -0.54 -6.34 -17.33
N CYS A 406 -1.84 -6.55 -17.22
CA CYS A 406 -2.79 -6.16 -18.25
C CYS A 406 -2.80 -4.62 -18.45
N PRO A 407 -3.30 -4.11 -19.57
CA PRO A 407 -3.28 -2.66 -19.85
C PRO A 407 -4.02 -1.80 -18.80
N VAL A 408 -5.04 -2.34 -18.15
CA VAL A 408 -5.78 -1.64 -17.09
C VAL A 408 -4.94 -1.49 -15.83
N CYS A 409 -4.28 -2.57 -15.40
CA CYS A 409 -3.34 -2.53 -14.27
C CYS A 409 -2.15 -1.64 -14.56
N GLN A 410 -1.57 -1.67 -15.79
CA GLN A 410 -0.51 -0.75 -16.19
C GLN A 410 -0.94 0.72 -16.07
N ARG A 411 -2.17 1.07 -16.52
CA ARG A 411 -2.72 2.41 -16.38
C ARG A 411 -2.88 2.83 -14.91
N ALA A 412 -3.32 1.92 -14.05
CA ALA A 412 -3.45 2.19 -12.62
C ALA A 412 -2.08 2.45 -11.97
N ILE A 413 -1.08 1.63 -12.30
CA ILE A 413 0.31 1.80 -11.84
C ILE A 413 0.86 3.16 -12.32
N GLU A 414 0.70 3.49 -13.59
CA GLU A 414 1.15 4.77 -14.15
C GLU A 414 0.51 5.97 -13.45
N ARG A 415 -0.80 5.93 -13.19
CA ARG A 415 -1.50 6.98 -12.43
C ARG A 415 -0.91 7.15 -11.02
N MET A 416 -0.60 6.05 -10.33
CA MET A 416 -0.02 6.11 -8.99
C MET A 416 1.41 6.68 -9.02
N ILE A 417 2.27 6.26 -9.96
CA ILE A 417 3.61 6.83 -10.14
C ILE A 417 3.51 8.35 -10.34
N LEU A 418 2.61 8.79 -11.23
CA LEU A 418 2.43 10.21 -11.53
C LEU A 418 1.82 11.00 -10.36
N TYR A 419 1.05 10.36 -9.49
CA TYR A 419 0.51 10.96 -8.26
C TYR A 419 1.63 11.35 -7.28
N TYR A 420 2.66 10.51 -7.15
CA TYR A 420 3.80 10.77 -6.27
C TYR A 420 4.88 11.65 -6.93
N SER A 421 5.08 11.55 -8.25
CA SER A 421 6.25 12.15 -8.92
C SER A 421 6.01 13.49 -9.62
N LYS A 422 4.80 14.06 -9.49
CA LYS A 422 4.46 15.35 -10.13
C LYS A 422 4.20 16.50 -9.17
#